data_6f4300011fbee3c5888373ea21fcb485
#
_entry.id   6f4300011fbee3c5888373ea21fcb485
#
_cell.length_a   1.000
_cell.length_b   1.000
_cell.length_c   1.000
_cell.angle_alpha   90.00
_cell.angle_beta   90.00
_cell.angle_gamma   90.00
#
_symmetry.space_group_name_H-M   'P 1'
#
loop_
_entity.id
_entity.type
_entity.pdbx_description
1 polymer ?
#
loop_
_entity_poly.entity_id
_entity_poly.type
_entity_poly.pdbx_seq_one_letter_code
_entity_poly.pdbx_strand_id
1 'polypeptide(L)'
;RNINVRLNGVYKDKNGVTYNNYGTYLLRKYLTDPSAFRDTYRFLHEVCPGFYFKIEGGDGAMAHIQMAQLNIYFKHMEKKKVTEISTNFVSTEEVLQITNFSNDNTRLRQLASETGHTYLKTPAGLFTKLTLPIADIMAGHSTDSINTAKIVLYRKNNDTSSNYQFGIPKNVIMLPADSLRSFFKNNRLPDSKTSFLATYNSTKNAYEFNNISGIVNLFSRNRTMPEWGKVVVVPVELQTVTQGVGSGRQTKITKVSHDMGLSSTKLIGNTAGGKNIQISVIYSKFYGR
;
A
#
# COMPACT_ATOMS: atom_id res chain seq x y z
N ARG A 1 16.93 -6.13 -4.90
CA ARG A 1 18.31 -5.62 -4.93
C ARG A 1 18.70 -5.26 -3.51
N ASN A 2 19.89 -5.71 -3.05
CA ASN A 2 20.41 -5.39 -1.73
C ASN A 2 21.32 -4.17 -1.80
N ILE A 3 21.18 -3.27 -0.84
CA ILE A 3 22.09 -2.12 -0.67
C ILE A 3 22.84 -2.36 0.64
N ASN A 4 24.18 -2.46 0.56
CA ASN A 4 25.03 -2.66 1.72
C ASN A 4 25.72 -1.34 2.07
N VAL A 5 25.52 -0.87 3.30
CA VAL A 5 26.16 0.32 3.84
C VAL A 5 27.12 -0.10 4.95
N ARG A 6 28.40 0.27 4.82
CA ARG A 6 29.42 -0.03 5.84
C ARG A 6 29.42 1.06 6.91
N LEU A 7 29.23 0.67 8.16
CA LEU A 7 29.25 1.56 9.33
C LEU A 7 30.61 1.49 10.04
N ASN A 8 31.68 1.54 9.27
CA ASN A 8 33.06 1.41 9.78
C ASN A 8 33.71 2.75 10.17
N GLY A 9 33.04 3.87 9.89
CA GLY A 9 33.51 5.21 10.27
C GLY A 9 33.38 5.47 11.75
N VAL A 10 34.12 6.48 12.22
CA VAL A 10 34.04 6.97 13.63
C VAL A 10 32.60 7.31 13.99
N TYR A 11 32.14 6.80 15.12
CA TYR A 11 30.81 7.05 15.65
C TYR A 11 30.88 7.85 16.95
N LYS A 12 30.04 8.87 17.07
CA LYS A 12 29.87 9.66 18.27
C LYS A 12 28.45 9.47 18.80
N ASP A 13 28.32 9.04 20.06
CA ASP A 13 27.00 8.83 20.66
C ASP A 13 26.36 10.17 21.13
N LYS A 14 25.12 10.09 21.60
CA LYS A 14 24.34 11.24 22.10
C LYS A 14 24.99 11.96 23.30
N ASN A 15 25.89 11.30 24.01
CA ASN A 15 26.62 11.85 25.16
C ASN A 15 27.98 12.45 24.76
N GLY A 16 28.31 12.42 23.46
CA GLY A 16 29.56 12.95 22.94
C GLY A 16 30.74 11.99 23.01
N VAL A 17 30.55 10.75 23.46
CA VAL A 17 31.60 9.73 23.51
C VAL A 17 31.90 9.21 22.11
N THR A 18 33.19 9.17 21.75
CA THR A 18 33.65 8.76 20.42
C THR A 18 34.09 7.30 20.44
N TYR A 19 33.67 6.56 19.42
CA TYR A 19 33.99 5.15 19.19
C TYR A 19 34.64 4.98 17.80
N ASN A 20 35.47 3.97 17.65
CA ASN A 20 36.13 3.69 16.36
C ASN A 20 35.13 3.42 15.23
N ASN A 21 34.00 2.79 15.57
CA ASN A 21 32.89 2.55 14.67
C ASN A 21 31.62 2.21 15.46
N TYR A 22 30.49 2.10 14.75
CA TYR A 22 29.20 1.78 15.36
C TYR A 22 29.17 0.39 16.04
N GLY A 23 29.86 -0.61 15.47
CA GLY A 23 29.99 -1.93 16.11
C GLY A 23 30.73 -1.90 17.44
N THR A 24 31.78 -1.07 17.58
CA THR A 24 32.48 -0.87 18.86
C THR A 24 31.57 -0.23 19.91
N TYR A 25 30.73 0.72 19.52
CA TYR A 25 29.72 1.31 20.39
C TYR A 25 28.75 0.23 20.90
N LEU A 26 28.20 -0.60 20.01
CA LEU A 26 27.25 -1.66 20.38
C LEU A 26 27.91 -2.69 21.32
N LEU A 27 29.12 -3.12 21.02
CA LEU A 27 29.86 -4.06 21.87
C LEU A 27 30.08 -3.50 23.27
N ARG A 28 30.49 -2.24 23.41
CA ARG A 28 30.67 -1.60 24.71
C ARG A 28 29.34 -1.47 25.47
N LYS A 29 28.27 -1.13 24.78
CA LYS A 29 26.93 -1.11 25.38
C LYS A 29 26.52 -2.49 25.90
N TYR A 30 26.75 -3.54 25.13
CA TYR A 30 26.49 -4.91 25.54
C TYR A 30 27.28 -5.32 26.77
N LEU A 31 28.57 -5.00 26.81
CA LEU A 31 29.41 -5.31 27.97
C LEU A 31 29.03 -4.54 29.24
N THR A 32 28.43 -3.34 29.10
CA THR A 32 27.97 -2.53 30.23
C THR A 32 26.59 -2.96 30.72
N ASP A 33 25.67 -3.24 29.80
CA ASP A 33 24.29 -3.67 30.09
C ASP A 33 23.79 -4.70 29.09
N PRO A 34 24.08 -5.99 29.30
CA PRO A 34 23.61 -7.06 28.43
C PRO A 34 22.07 -7.19 28.39
N SER A 35 21.38 -6.71 29.43
CA SER A 35 19.93 -6.83 29.54
C SER A 35 19.19 -5.96 28.52
N ALA A 36 19.78 -4.83 28.10
CA ALA A 36 19.23 -3.96 27.07
C ALA A 36 19.17 -4.62 25.67
N PHE A 37 19.86 -5.74 25.48
CA PHE A 37 19.86 -6.51 24.23
C PHE A 37 18.88 -7.70 24.22
N ARG A 38 18.23 -7.98 25.34
CA ARG A 38 17.25 -9.08 25.48
C ARG A 38 15.81 -8.65 25.25
N ASP A 39 15.57 -7.34 25.31
CA ASP A 39 14.25 -6.72 25.21
C ASP A 39 14.24 -5.72 24.06
N THR A 40 13.30 -5.91 23.11
CA THR A 40 13.18 -5.05 21.93
C THR A 40 12.93 -3.58 22.31
N TYR A 41 12.07 -3.35 23.30
CA TYR A 41 11.77 -1.99 23.75
C TYR A 41 13.01 -1.27 24.29
N ARG A 42 13.75 -1.94 25.20
CA ARG A 42 14.99 -1.38 25.75
C ARG A 42 16.07 -1.20 24.68
N PHE A 43 16.22 -2.18 23.77
CA PHE A 43 17.17 -2.06 22.68
C PHE A 43 16.92 -0.82 21.82
N LEU A 44 15.67 -0.56 21.44
CA LEU A 44 15.29 0.59 20.62
C LEU A 44 15.46 1.93 21.36
N HIS A 45 15.22 1.98 22.66
CA HIS A 45 15.27 3.24 23.43
C HIS A 45 16.67 3.55 23.98
N GLU A 46 17.44 2.54 24.32
CA GLU A 46 18.71 2.71 25.03
C GLU A 46 19.94 2.44 24.16
N VAL A 47 19.81 1.60 23.14
CA VAL A 47 20.95 1.13 22.33
C VAL A 47 20.90 1.66 20.89
N CYS A 48 19.87 1.29 20.14
CA CYS A 48 19.76 1.61 18.72
C CYS A 48 18.34 2.08 18.37
N PRO A 49 18.05 3.37 18.38
CA PRO A 49 16.71 3.90 18.11
C PRO A 49 16.27 3.73 16.64
N GLY A 50 17.18 3.34 15.76
CA GLY A 50 16.87 3.08 14.36
C GLY A 50 17.82 3.78 13.39
N PHE A 51 17.47 3.70 12.11
CA PHE A 51 18.23 4.30 11.02
C PHE A 51 17.37 5.25 10.22
N TYR A 52 17.92 6.37 9.83
CA TYR A 52 17.33 7.34 8.94
C TYR A 52 18.00 7.26 7.57
N PHE A 53 17.20 6.95 6.54
CA PHE A 53 17.65 6.89 5.16
C PHE A 53 17.15 8.12 4.42
N LYS A 54 18.04 8.88 3.83
CA LYS A 54 17.72 10.09 3.07
C LYS A 54 18.31 9.98 1.67
N ILE A 55 17.50 10.31 0.67
CA ILE A 55 18.00 10.51 -0.70
C ILE A 55 18.48 11.96 -0.79
N GLU A 56 19.75 12.15 -1.11
CA GLU A 56 20.36 13.49 -1.20
C GLU A 56 20.46 14.01 -2.63
N GLY A 57 20.27 13.14 -3.63
CA GLY A 57 20.32 13.54 -5.04
C GLY A 57 20.00 12.38 -5.97
N GLY A 58 19.88 12.71 -7.26
CA GLY A 58 19.51 11.79 -8.35
C GLY A 58 18.06 11.97 -8.79
N ASP A 59 17.80 11.54 -10.03
CA ASP A 59 16.49 11.69 -10.67
C ASP A 59 15.82 10.33 -10.94
N GLY A 60 14.49 10.33 -10.85
CA GLY A 60 13.63 9.28 -11.39
C GLY A 60 13.59 7.96 -10.64
N ALA A 61 14.19 7.84 -9.45
CA ALA A 61 14.16 6.63 -8.66
C ALA A 61 13.76 6.89 -7.20
N MET A 62 12.93 6.00 -6.67
CA MET A 62 12.61 5.92 -5.24
C MET A 62 12.93 4.52 -4.74
N ALA A 63 13.69 4.41 -3.66
CA ALA A 63 13.96 3.13 -3.03
C ALA A 63 12.90 2.83 -1.97
N HIS A 64 12.18 1.74 -2.14
CA HIS A 64 11.32 1.19 -1.11
C HIS A 64 12.12 0.20 -0.27
N ILE A 65 12.38 0.55 0.99
CA ILE A 65 13.10 -0.30 1.93
C ILE A 65 12.10 -1.28 2.55
N GLN A 66 12.14 -2.53 2.11
CA GLN A 66 11.27 -3.58 2.64
C GLN A 66 11.78 -4.12 3.97
N MET A 67 13.11 -4.14 4.15
CA MET A 67 13.75 -4.66 5.35
C MET A 67 15.09 -3.95 5.55
N ALA A 68 15.36 -3.51 6.76
CA ALA A 68 16.67 -3.05 7.20
C ALA A 68 17.27 -4.08 8.15
N GLN A 69 18.52 -4.46 7.91
CA GLN A 69 19.24 -5.42 8.73
C GLN A 69 20.59 -4.85 9.12
N LEU A 70 20.88 -4.83 10.41
CA LEU A 70 22.17 -4.46 10.98
C LEU A 70 22.96 -5.73 11.26
N ASN A 71 24.05 -5.94 10.51
CA ASN A 71 24.95 -7.06 10.71
C ASN A 71 26.19 -6.59 11.47
N ILE A 72 26.55 -7.29 12.54
CA ILE A 72 27.70 -7.03 13.37
C ILE A 72 28.65 -8.22 13.27
N TYR A 73 29.85 -7.95 12.83
CA TYR A 73 30.92 -8.95 12.75
C TYR A 73 31.96 -8.64 13.82
N PHE A 74 32.30 -9.64 14.63
CA PHE A 74 33.28 -9.48 15.69
C PHE A 74 34.13 -10.75 15.87
N LYS A 75 35.29 -10.58 16.52
CA LYS A 75 36.18 -11.67 16.86
C LYS A 75 35.99 -12.06 18.32
N HIS A 76 35.71 -13.32 18.55
CA HIS A 76 35.63 -13.91 19.87
C HIS A 76 36.83 -14.81 20.10
N MET A 77 37.46 -14.70 21.29
CA MET A 77 38.58 -15.56 21.66
C MET A 77 38.12 -16.57 22.69
N GLU A 78 38.14 -17.85 22.32
CA GLU A 78 37.86 -18.96 23.20
C GLU A 78 39.05 -19.93 23.20
N LYS A 79 39.55 -20.28 24.41
CA LYS A 79 40.67 -21.23 24.58
C LYS A 79 41.90 -20.94 23.67
N LYS A 80 42.28 -19.66 23.55
CA LYS A 80 43.38 -19.15 22.68
C LYS A 80 43.12 -19.27 21.17
N LYS A 81 41.87 -19.62 20.75
CA LYS A 81 41.49 -19.65 19.33
C LYS A 81 40.59 -18.44 19.05
N VAL A 82 40.96 -17.68 18.02
CA VAL A 82 40.13 -16.57 17.55
C VAL A 82 39.12 -17.11 16.54
N THR A 83 37.83 -16.87 16.80
CA THR A 83 36.74 -17.26 15.91
C THR A 83 36.01 -15.98 15.48
N GLU A 84 35.71 -15.87 14.20
CA GLU A 84 34.84 -14.79 13.68
C GLU A 84 33.40 -15.19 13.83
N ILE A 85 32.63 -14.31 14.46
CA ILE A 85 31.21 -14.50 14.74
C ILE A 85 30.45 -13.31 14.15
N SER A 86 29.22 -13.56 13.70
CA SER A 86 28.30 -12.52 13.30
C SER A 86 26.99 -12.64 14.04
N THR A 87 26.38 -11.50 14.34
CA THR A 87 25.01 -11.39 14.83
C THR A 87 24.28 -10.33 14.01
N ASN A 88 22.96 -10.42 13.99
CA ASN A 88 22.15 -9.46 13.25
C ASN A 88 20.93 -9.01 14.05
N PHE A 89 20.51 -7.78 13.75
CA PHE A 89 19.24 -7.20 14.19
C PHE A 89 18.44 -6.83 12.94
N VAL A 90 17.21 -7.29 12.86
CA VAL A 90 16.36 -7.12 11.68
C VAL A 90 15.15 -6.28 12.05
N SER A 91 14.80 -5.30 11.20
CA SER A 91 13.55 -4.59 11.35
C SER A 91 12.39 -5.52 10.95
N THR A 92 11.60 -5.90 11.96
CA THR A 92 10.38 -6.69 11.82
C THR A 92 9.15 -5.77 11.81
N GLU A 93 7.94 -6.33 11.72
CA GLU A 93 6.68 -5.57 11.80
C GLU A 93 6.48 -4.85 13.15
N GLU A 94 7.22 -5.23 14.18
CA GLU A 94 7.19 -4.61 15.51
C GLU A 94 7.95 -3.29 15.57
N VAL A 95 8.85 -3.05 14.60
CA VAL A 95 9.63 -1.82 14.51
C VAL A 95 8.86 -0.79 13.70
N LEU A 96 8.69 0.41 14.27
CA LEU A 96 8.03 1.52 13.61
C LEU A 96 8.81 1.92 12.34
N GLN A 97 8.18 1.80 11.19
CA GLN A 97 8.71 2.23 9.91
C GLN A 97 7.93 3.45 9.43
N ILE A 98 8.62 4.56 9.26
CA ILE A 98 8.03 5.82 8.82
C ILE A 98 8.66 6.23 7.49
N THR A 99 7.83 6.52 6.50
CA THR A 99 8.27 7.09 5.23
C THR A 99 7.83 8.55 5.17
N ASN A 100 8.79 9.44 4.93
CA ASN A 100 8.53 10.84 4.68
C ASN A 100 8.88 11.19 3.24
N PHE A 101 7.91 11.69 2.50
CA PHE A 101 8.09 12.21 1.15
C PHE A 101 7.18 13.43 0.95
N SER A 102 7.60 14.34 0.12
CA SER A 102 6.82 15.52 -0.25
C SER A 102 6.29 15.37 -1.68
N ASN A 103 5.08 15.83 -1.88
CA ASN A 103 4.48 15.98 -3.20
C ASN A 103 4.35 17.47 -3.54
N ASP A 104 4.34 17.79 -4.82
CA ASP A 104 3.86 19.10 -5.28
C ASP A 104 2.33 19.16 -5.09
N ASN A 105 1.92 19.68 -3.94
CA ASN A 105 0.51 19.79 -3.58
C ASN A 105 -0.27 20.73 -4.51
N THR A 106 0.39 21.71 -5.11
CA THR A 106 -0.26 22.62 -6.07
C THR A 106 -0.61 21.83 -7.33
N ARG A 107 0.33 21.05 -7.84
CA ARG A 107 0.09 20.19 -9.00
C ARG A 107 -0.96 19.10 -8.71
N LEU A 108 -0.93 18.50 -7.54
CA LEU A 108 -1.94 17.51 -7.16
C LEU A 108 -3.35 18.11 -7.11
N ARG A 109 -3.51 19.31 -6.58
CA ARG A 109 -4.81 20.00 -6.56
C ARG A 109 -5.31 20.32 -7.96
N GLN A 110 -4.42 20.77 -8.86
CA GLN A 110 -4.76 20.99 -10.26
C GLN A 110 -5.28 19.71 -10.92
N LEU A 111 -4.54 18.59 -10.77
CA LEU A 111 -4.96 17.29 -11.30
C LEU A 111 -6.28 16.82 -10.70
N ALA A 112 -6.51 17.03 -9.40
CA ALA A 112 -7.76 16.67 -8.73
C ALA A 112 -8.97 17.50 -9.21
N SER A 113 -8.76 18.70 -9.73
CA SER A 113 -9.81 19.59 -10.26
C SER A 113 -10.08 19.38 -11.76
N GLU A 114 -9.28 18.58 -12.47
CA GLU A 114 -9.52 18.27 -13.88
C GLU A 114 -10.87 17.58 -14.07
N THR A 115 -11.60 18.01 -15.08
CA THR A 115 -12.86 17.36 -15.49
C THR A 115 -12.60 16.29 -16.55
N GLY A 116 -13.42 15.24 -16.57
CA GLY A 116 -13.33 14.17 -17.57
C GLY A 116 -12.26 13.13 -17.33
N HIS A 117 -11.42 13.32 -16.33
CA HIS A 117 -10.39 12.36 -15.94
C HIS A 117 -10.29 12.29 -14.41
N THR A 118 -9.74 11.18 -13.94
CA THR A 118 -9.37 11.03 -12.53
C THR A 118 -8.01 10.32 -12.46
N TYR A 119 -7.38 10.36 -11.32
CA TYR A 119 -6.00 9.92 -11.17
C TYR A 119 -5.83 8.97 -10.01
N LEU A 120 -4.91 8.03 -10.18
CA LEU A 120 -4.32 7.25 -9.11
C LEU A 120 -2.84 7.59 -9.07
N LYS A 121 -2.33 7.96 -7.91
CA LYS A 121 -0.90 8.24 -7.70
C LYS A 121 -0.47 7.76 -6.32
N THR A 122 0.62 7.02 -6.28
CA THR A 122 1.28 6.55 -5.06
C THR A 122 2.75 7.01 -5.00
N PRO A 123 3.36 7.01 -3.82
CA PRO A 123 2.73 6.92 -2.52
C PRO A 123 1.99 8.23 -2.15
N ALA A 124 0.97 8.14 -1.29
CA ALA A 124 0.16 9.23 -0.74
C ALA A 124 -0.07 10.40 -1.71
N GLY A 125 -0.79 10.14 -2.77
CA GLY A 125 -1.03 11.14 -3.81
C GLY A 125 -2.52 11.34 -4.07
N LEU A 126 -3.00 10.77 -5.18
CA LEU A 126 -4.38 10.91 -5.63
C LEU A 126 -5.09 9.57 -5.64
N PHE A 127 -6.33 9.59 -5.17
CA PHE A 127 -7.25 8.45 -5.25
C PHE A 127 -8.49 8.86 -6.04
N THR A 128 -9.04 7.90 -6.77
CA THR A 128 -10.26 8.13 -7.53
C THR A 128 -11.48 8.00 -6.63
N LYS A 129 -12.29 9.05 -6.53
CA LYS A 129 -13.59 9.02 -5.87
C LYS A 129 -14.70 9.01 -6.92
N LEU A 130 -15.64 8.09 -6.79
CA LEU A 130 -16.77 7.91 -7.70
C LEU A 130 -18.07 8.03 -6.92
N THR A 131 -19.08 8.62 -7.55
CA THR A 131 -20.47 8.58 -7.06
C THR A 131 -21.24 7.55 -7.89
N LEU A 132 -21.70 6.48 -7.23
CA LEU A 132 -22.53 5.47 -7.87
C LEU A 132 -23.96 5.99 -7.98
N PRO A 133 -24.64 5.83 -9.14
CA PRO A 133 -26.00 6.29 -9.35
C PRO A 133 -27.03 5.31 -8.71
N ILE A 134 -26.98 5.20 -7.38
CA ILE A 134 -27.78 4.21 -6.64
C ILE A 134 -29.28 4.41 -6.86
N ALA A 135 -29.72 5.67 -6.92
CA ALA A 135 -31.14 5.98 -7.16
C ALA A 135 -31.59 5.47 -8.54
N ASP A 136 -30.80 5.70 -9.57
CA ASP A 136 -31.10 5.25 -10.94
C ASP A 136 -31.04 3.73 -11.06
N ILE A 137 -30.08 3.08 -10.39
CA ILE A 137 -29.98 1.62 -10.35
C ILE A 137 -31.21 1.00 -9.70
N MET A 138 -31.77 1.65 -8.66
CA MET A 138 -32.93 1.13 -7.93
C MET A 138 -34.27 1.56 -8.53
N ALA A 139 -34.28 2.48 -9.50
CA ALA A 139 -35.51 2.98 -10.12
C ALA A 139 -36.25 1.86 -10.88
N GLY A 140 -37.48 1.56 -10.48
CA GLY A 140 -38.28 0.47 -11.05
C GLY A 140 -37.86 -0.96 -10.62
N HIS A 141 -36.82 -1.08 -9.75
CA HIS A 141 -36.24 -2.35 -9.31
C HIS A 141 -36.28 -2.53 -7.78
N SER A 142 -37.25 -1.90 -7.09
CA SER A 142 -37.30 -1.91 -5.61
C SER A 142 -37.52 -3.30 -5.00
N THR A 143 -38.13 -4.22 -5.76
CA THR A 143 -38.41 -5.62 -5.36
C THR A 143 -37.49 -6.63 -6.00
N ASP A 144 -36.62 -6.18 -6.93
CA ASP A 144 -35.71 -7.05 -7.67
C ASP A 144 -34.43 -7.29 -6.87
N SER A 145 -33.82 -8.45 -7.08
CA SER A 145 -32.49 -8.73 -6.53
C SER A 145 -31.43 -8.36 -7.55
N ILE A 146 -30.39 -7.65 -7.08
CA ILE A 146 -29.22 -7.35 -7.91
C ILE A 146 -28.27 -8.53 -7.86
N ASN A 147 -28.14 -9.27 -8.95
CA ASN A 147 -27.24 -10.42 -9.04
C ASN A 147 -25.80 -9.97 -9.29
N THR A 148 -25.62 -9.02 -10.19
CA THR A 148 -24.32 -8.51 -10.57
C THR A 148 -24.41 -7.03 -10.88
N ALA A 149 -23.42 -6.29 -10.41
CA ALA A 149 -23.20 -4.91 -10.83
C ALA A 149 -21.70 -4.81 -11.22
N LYS A 150 -21.43 -4.54 -12.49
CA LYS A 150 -20.07 -4.46 -13.03
C LYS A 150 -19.72 -3.02 -13.36
N ILE A 151 -18.50 -2.61 -12.98
CA ILE A 151 -17.92 -1.32 -13.35
C ILE A 151 -16.52 -1.52 -13.94
N VAL A 152 -16.21 -0.79 -15.02
CA VAL A 152 -14.90 -0.82 -15.66
C VAL A 152 -14.31 0.57 -15.69
N LEU A 153 -13.11 0.71 -15.17
CA LEU A 153 -12.35 1.95 -15.18
C LEU A 153 -11.24 1.87 -16.21
N TYR A 154 -11.44 2.51 -17.35
CA TYR A 154 -10.46 2.53 -18.42
C TYR A 154 -9.34 3.52 -18.13
N ARG A 155 -8.14 3.10 -18.43
CA ARG A 155 -6.96 3.97 -18.38
C ARG A 155 -6.87 4.81 -19.65
N LYS A 156 -6.51 6.07 -19.52
CA LYS A 156 -6.03 6.88 -20.64
C LYS A 156 -4.52 6.67 -20.80
N ASN A 157 -4.08 6.34 -21.99
CA ASN A 157 -2.65 6.24 -22.27
C ASN A 157 -1.98 7.60 -22.12
N ASN A 158 -0.69 7.60 -21.80
CA ASN A 158 0.09 8.83 -21.79
C ASN A 158 0.27 9.33 -23.23
N ASP A 159 0.15 10.61 -23.41
CA ASP A 159 0.30 11.27 -24.73
C ASP A 159 1.77 11.33 -25.16
N THR A 160 2.70 11.21 -24.20
CA THR A 160 4.16 11.25 -24.43
C THR A 160 4.84 10.13 -23.68
N SER A 161 5.92 9.57 -24.24
CA SER A 161 6.81 8.66 -23.53
C SER A 161 7.89 9.46 -22.77
N SER A 162 8.22 9.00 -21.57
CA SER A 162 9.31 9.56 -20.77
C SER A 162 10.15 8.43 -20.17
N ASN A 163 11.45 8.63 -20.10
CA ASN A 163 12.35 7.70 -19.40
C ASN A 163 12.06 7.60 -17.90
N TYR A 164 11.34 8.57 -17.34
CA TYR A 164 10.95 8.66 -15.93
C TYR A 164 9.46 8.39 -15.72
N GLN A 165 8.86 7.60 -16.59
CA GLN A 165 7.45 7.26 -16.51
C GLN A 165 7.20 6.38 -15.29
N PHE A 166 6.23 6.77 -14.45
CA PHE A 166 5.81 5.95 -13.32
C PHE A 166 5.12 4.67 -13.78
N GLY A 167 5.30 3.60 -13.03
CA GLY A 167 4.56 2.34 -13.21
C GLY A 167 3.05 2.55 -13.06
N ILE A 168 2.27 1.62 -13.61
CA ILE A 168 0.82 1.58 -13.41
C ILE A 168 0.54 0.79 -12.13
N PRO A 169 -0.30 1.28 -11.18
CA PRO A 169 -0.69 0.51 -10.01
C PRO A 169 -1.22 -0.87 -10.40
N LYS A 170 -0.61 -1.94 -9.89
CA LYS A 170 -0.98 -3.31 -10.26
C LYS A 170 -2.36 -3.68 -9.73
N ASN A 171 -2.62 -3.38 -8.47
CA ASN A 171 -3.86 -3.71 -7.81
C ASN A 171 -4.52 -2.47 -7.23
N VAL A 172 -5.82 -2.43 -7.29
CA VAL A 172 -6.64 -1.39 -6.67
C VAL A 172 -7.77 -2.01 -5.87
N ILE A 173 -8.16 -1.34 -4.80
CA ILE A 173 -9.34 -1.71 -4.01
C ILE A 173 -10.40 -0.62 -4.13
N MET A 174 -11.65 -1.04 -4.30
CA MET A 174 -12.83 -0.17 -4.22
C MET A 174 -13.57 -0.45 -2.92
N LEU A 175 -13.94 0.61 -2.20
CA LEU A 175 -14.71 0.54 -0.96
C LEU A 175 -15.50 1.84 -0.73
N PRO A 176 -16.52 1.85 0.17
CA PRO A 176 -17.20 3.07 0.56
C PRO A 176 -16.25 4.14 1.07
N ALA A 177 -16.47 5.40 0.70
CA ALA A 177 -15.53 6.48 0.98
C ALA A 177 -15.31 6.71 2.49
N ASP A 178 -16.34 6.55 3.30
CA ASP A 178 -16.29 6.64 4.77
C ASP A 178 -15.54 5.48 5.44
N SER A 179 -15.42 4.36 4.74
CA SER A 179 -14.78 3.15 5.26
C SER A 179 -13.27 3.11 5.01
N LEU A 180 -12.71 4.03 4.22
CA LEU A 180 -11.32 4.04 3.80
C LEU A 180 -10.34 3.93 4.99
N ARG A 181 -10.49 4.82 5.96
CA ARG A 181 -9.60 4.86 7.13
C ARG A 181 -9.73 3.62 8.01
N SER A 182 -10.95 3.18 8.26
CA SER A 182 -11.21 2.02 9.13
C SER A 182 -10.77 0.71 8.49
N PHE A 183 -10.84 0.60 7.16
CA PHE A 183 -10.38 -0.58 6.44
C PHE A 183 -8.90 -0.85 6.71
N PHE A 184 -8.02 0.14 6.48
CA PHE A 184 -6.58 -0.02 6.69
C PHE A 184 -6.20 -0.05 8.17
N LYS A 185 -6.82 0.80 9.02
CA LYS A 185 -6.55 0.81 10.46
C LYS A 185 -6.81 -0.55 11.11
N ASN A 186 -7.84 -1.24 10.67
CA ASN A 186 -8.25 -2.54 11.24
C ASN A 186 -7.67 -3.74 10.46
N ASN A 187 -6.72 -3.53 9.55
CA ASN A 187 -6.11 -4.57 8.73
C ASN A 187 -7.15 -5.49 8.06
N ARG A 188 -8.25 -4.91 7.55
CA ARG A 188 -9.31 -5.69 6.91
C ARG A 188 -8.83 -6.28 5.60
N LEU A 189 -9.37 -7.45 5.27
CA LEU A 189 -9.20 -8.09 3.97
C LEU A 189 -10.42 -7.81 3.07
N PRO A 190 -10.24 -7.86 1.74
CA PRO A 190 -11.35 -7.74 0.80
C PRO A 190 -12.38 -8.86 1.04
N ASP A 191 -13.65 -8.48 1.14
CA ASP A 191 -14.74 -9.39 1.47
C ASP A 191 -15.68 -9.66 0.29
N SER A 192 -15.49 -9.01 -0.85
CA SER A 192 -16.35 -9.04 -2.03
C SER A 192 -17.83 -8.67 -1.73
N LYS A 193 -18.06 -7.97 -0.62
CA LYS A 193 -19.38 -7.44 -0.21
C LYS A 193 -19.33 -5.93 -0.07
N THR A 194 -18.36 -5.42 0.69
CA THR A 194 -18.15 -4.01 0.93
C THR A 194 -16.82 -3.50 0.38
N SER A 195 -15.92 -4.42 0.02
CA SER A 195 -14.59 -4.11 -0.52
C SER A 195 -14.23 -5.06 -1.65
N PHE A 196 -13.82 -4.49 -2.79
CA PHE A 196 -13.59 -5.23 -4.04
C PHE A 196 -12.21 -4.94 -4.59
N LEU A 197 -11.49 -5.99 -4.96
CA LEU A 197 -10.20 -5.90 -5.63
C LEU A 197 -10.35 -5.95 -7.15
N ALA A 198 -9.51 -5.16 -7.83
CA ALA A 198 -9.29 -5.30 -9.25
C ALA A 198 -7.78 -5.24 -9.53
N THR A 199 -7.34 -6.09 -10.46
CA THR A 199 -5.97 -6.07 -10.97
C THR A 199 -5.98 -5.41 -12.35
N TYR A 200 -4.95 -4.61 -12.62
CA TYR A 200 -4.81 -3.98 -13.93
C TYR A 200 -4.71 -5.03 -15.04
N ASN A 201 -5.62 -4.92 -16.00
CA ASN A 201 -5.63 -5.74 -17.19
C ASN A 201 -5.01 -4.96 -18.35
N SER A 202 -3.80 -5.35 -18.77
CA SER A 202 -3.06 -4.68 -19.83
C SER A 202 -3.69 -4.83 -21.20
N THR A 203 -4.37 -5.95 -21.47
CA THR A 203 -5.05 -6.20 -22.76
C THR A 203 -6.26 -5.27 -22.95
N LYS A 204 -7.01 -5.04 -21.87
CA LYS A 204 -8.18 -4.14 -21.89
C LYS A 204 -7.82 -2.71 -21.51
N ASN A 205 -6.61 -2.49 -21.04
CA ASN A 205 -6.14 -1.21 -20.51
C ASN A 205 -7.09 -0.64 -19.43
N ALA A 206 -7.48 -1.47 -18.47
CA ALA A 206 -8.53 -1.15 -17.50
C ALA A 206 -8.41 -1.90 -16.18
N TYR A 207 -9.12 -1.40 -15.17
CA TYR A 207 -9.47 -2.13 -13.95
C TYR A 207 -10.94 -2.54 -14.01
N GLU A 208 -11.22 -3.83 -13.83
CA GLU A 208 -12.57 -4.39 -13.88
C GLU A 208 -13.03 -4.85 -12.49
N PHE A 209 -14.09 -4.25 -11.99
CA PHE A 209 -14.80 -4.72 -10.81
C PHE A 209 -16.03 -5.49 -11.27
N ASN A 210 -15.91 -6.80 -11.36
CA ASN A 210 -16.89 -7.66 -12.02
C ASN A 210 -18.22 -7.77 -11.28
N ASN A 211 -18.23 -7.63 -9.96
CA ASN A 211 -19.45 -7.62 -9.19
C ASN A 211 -19.33 -6.78 -7.92
N ILE A 212 -19.91 -5.58 -7.94
CA ILE A 212 -20.00 -4.66 -6.81
C ILE A 212 -21.43 -4.60 -6.23
N SER A 213 -22.28 -5.60 -6.50
CA SER A 213 -23.67 -5.62 -6.03
C SER A 213 -23.78 -5.45 -4.51
N GLY A 214 -22.80 -5.95 -3.75
CA GLY A 214 -22.77 -5.78 -2.31
C GLY A 214 -22.71 -4.31 -1.87
N ILE A 215 -21.89 -3.46 -2.51
CA ILE A 215 -21.87 -2.00 -2.22
C ILE A 215 -23.16 -1.34 -2.67
N VAL A 216 -23.72 -1.71 -3.83
CA VAL A 216 -24.99 -1.15 -4.30
C VAL A 216 -26.10 -1.47 -3.30
N ASN A 217 -26.18 -2.71 -2.84
CA ASN A 217 -27.15 -3.14 -1.81
C ASN A 217 -26.91 -2.46 -0.46
N LEU A 218 -25.64 -2.23 -0.07
CA LEU A 218 -25.31 -1.49 1.15
C LEU A 218 -25.91 -0.08 1.09
N PHE A 219 -25.65 0.65 0.01
CA PHE A 219 -26.15 2.02 -0.16
C PHE A 219 -27.65 2.09 -0.36
N SER A 220 -28.29 1.12 -1.04
CA SER A 220 -29.74 1.10 -1.19
C SER A 220 -30.49 1.01 0.14
N ARG A 221 -29.89 0.29 1.12
CA ARG A 221 -30.48 0.08 2.46
C ARG A 221 -30.10 1.17 3.47
N ASN A 222 -28.96 1.84 3.30
CA ASN A 222 -28.42 2.78 4.28
C ASN A 222 -28.23 4.18 3.67
N ARG A 223 -29.33 4.85 3.35
CA ARG A 223 -29.32 6.18 2.72
C ARG A 223 -28.79 7.31 3.61
N THR A 224 -28.69 7.08 4.91
CA THR A 224 -28.22 8.06 5.92
C THR A 224 -26.72 8.09 6.11
N MET A 225 -25.96 7.26 5.38
CA MET A 225 -24.49 7.28 5.46
C MET A 225 -23.93 8.63 5.02
N PRO A 226 -22.95 9.22 5.73
CA PRO A 226 -22.39 10.56 5.42
C PRO A 226 -21.87 10.71 3.99
N GLU A 227 -21.23 9.67 3.46
CA GLU A 227 -20.71 9.61 2.10
C GLU A 227 -21.53 8.67 1.22
N TRP A 228 -22.88 8.75 1.36
CA TRP A 228 -23.82 7.88 0.65
C TRP A 228 -23.58 7.90 -0.87
N GLY A 229 -23.57 6.71 -1.45
CA GLY A 229 -23.31 6.50 -2.89
C GLY A 229 -21.87 6.73 -3.33
N LYS A 230 -20.97 7.16 -2.43
CA LYS A 230 -19.60 7.47 -2.80
C LYS A 230 -18.67 6.33 -2.46
N VAL A 231 -17.86 5.94 -3.44
CA VAL A 231 -16.80 4.94 -3.32
C VAL A 231 -15.45 5.57 -3.66
N VAL A 232 -14.39 5.01 -3.07
CA VAL A 232 -13.01 5.35 -3.42
C VAL A 232 -12.31 4.13 -4.00
N VAL A 233 -11.45 4.40 -4.98
CA VAL A 233 -10.56 3.42 -5.59
C VAL A 233 -9.14 3.81 -5.22
N VAL A 234 -8.43 2.89 -4.55
CA VAL A 234 -7.12 3.14 -3.95
C VAL A 234 -6.13 2.07 -4.42
N PRO A 235 -4.93 2.45 -4.87
CA PRO A 235 -3.87 1.50 -5.16
C PRO A 235 -3.41 0.77 -3.89
N VAL A 236 -3.25 -0.54 -4.00
CA VAL A 236 -2.87 -1.40 -2.87
C VAL A 236 -1.80 -2.41 -3.25
N GLU A 237 -0.99 -2.75 -2.26
CA GLU A 237 -0.08 -3.88 -2.27
C GLU A 237 -0.72 -5.06 -1.54
N LEU A 238 -0.59 -6.26 -2.12
CA LEU A 238 -1.16 -7.48 -1.59
C LEU A 238 -0.03 -8.39 -1.12
N GLN A 239 -0.08 -8.79 0.14
CA GLN A 239 0.71 -9.91 0.63
C GLN A 239 -0.12 -11.19 0.51
N THR A 240 0.50 -12.21 -0.05
CA THR A 240 -0.17 -13.48 -0.30
C THR A 240 0.68 -14.64 0.19
N VAL A 241 0.01 -15.67 0.69
CA VAL A 241 0.63 -16.96 1.02
C VAL A 241 0.02 -18.03 0.13
N THR A 242 0.88 -18.81 -0.53
CA THR A 242 0.45 -19.95 -1.33
C THR A 242 0.58 -21.22 -0.50
N GLN A 243 -0.52 -21.93 -0.30
CA GLN A 243 -0.59 -23.18 0.43
C GLN A 243 -0.99 -24.32 -0.52
N GLY A 244 -0.51 -25.54 -0.24
CA GLY A 244 -0.82 -26.73 -1.02
C GLY A 244 0.29 -27.14 -1.99
N VAL A 245 0.16 -28.34 -2.54
CA VAL A 245 1.13 -28.99 -3.44
C VAL A 245 0.45 -29.34 -4.77
N GLY A 246 1.17 -29.20 -5.88
CA GLY A 246 0.66 -29.56 -7.20
C GLY A 246 -0.55 -28.72 -7.65
N SER A 247 -1.58 -29.37 -8.18
CA SER A 247 -2.83 -28.73 -8.66
C SER A 247 -3.72 -28.19 -7.55
N GLY A 248 -3.45 -28.54 -6.28
CA GLY A 248 -4.16 -28.05 -5.09
C GLY A 248 -3.59 -26.73 -4.52
N ARG A 249 -2.72 -26.02 -5.21
CA ARG A 249 -2.18 -24.74 -4.75
C ARG A 249 -3.27 -23.68 -4.70
N GLN A 250 -3.45 -23.10 -3.50
CA GLN A 250 -4.32 -21.95 -3.29
C GLN A 250 -3.52 -20.76 -2.79
N THR A 251 -3.68 -19.62 -3.44
CA THR A 251 -3.09 -18.35 -3.01
C THR A 251 -4.12 -17.56 -2.21
N LYS A 252 -3.80 -17.29 -0.95
CA LYS A 252 -4.65 -16.53 -0.03
C LYS A 252 -4.01 -15.17 0.27
N ILE A 253 -4.81 -14.11 0.21
CA ILE A 253 -4.38 -12.77 0.65
C ILE A 253 -4.32 -12.78 2.18
N THR A 254 -3.19 -12.36 2.72
CA THR A 254 -2.95 -12.27 4.17
C THR A 254 -2.93 -10.84 4.67
N LYS A 255 -2.56 -9.87 3.81
CA LYS A 255 -2.54 -8.45 4.16
C LYS A 255 -2.80 -7.59 2.92
N VAL A 256 -3.48 -6.49 3.13
CA VAL A 256 -3.66 -5.42 2.14
C VAL A 256 -3.16 -4.13 2.75
N SER A 257 -2.23 -3.48 2.08
CA SER A 257 -1.65 -2.20 2.50
C SER A 257 -1.70 -1.19 1.37
N HIS A 258 -1.53 0.09 1.70
CA HIS A 258 -1.34 1.11 0.67
C HIS A 258 -0.12 0.76 -0.18
N ASP A 259 -0.25 0.95 -1.50
CA ASP A 259 0.91 0.86 -2.39
C ASP A 259 1.88 2.01 -2.09
N MET A 260 3.06 1.66 -1.59
CA MET A 260 4.15 2.58 -1.28
C MET A 260 5.15 2.70 -2.44
N GLY A 261 4.95 1.97 -3.51
CA GLY A 261 5.72 2.08 -4.75
C GLY A 261 5.41 3.39 -5.48
N LEU A 262 6.32 3.82 -6.34
CA LEU A 262 6.12 5.01 -7.18
C LEU A 262 5.33 4.61 -8.42
N SER A 263 4.02 4.84 -8.38
CA SER A 263 3.13 4.52 -9.48
C SER A 263 2.10 5.62 -9.73
N SER A 264 1.64 5.75 -10.96
CA SER A 264 0.53 6.64 -11.28
C SER A 264 -0.18 6.22 -12.56
N THR A 265 -1.45 6.56 -12.65
CA THR A 265 -2.22 6.38 -13.88
C THR A 265 -3.36 7.39 -13.96
N LYS A 266 -3.72 7.76 -15.20
CA LYS A 266 -4.87 8.59 -15.53
C LYS A 266 -6.01 7.68 -15.96
N LEU A 267 -7.17 7.82 -15.35
CA LEU A 267 -8.38 7.08 -15.68
C LEU A 267 -9.36 7.98 -16.43
N ILE A 268 -10.11 7.39 -17.34
CA ILE A 268 -11.18 8.09 -18.06
C ILE A 268 -12.32 8.30 -17.08
N GLY A 269 -12.73 9.56 -16.93
CA GLY A 269 -13.89 9.96 -16.14
C GLY A 269 -15.11 10.25 -17.01
N ASN A 270 -16.12 10.88 -16.44
CA ASN A 270 -17.30 11.30 -17.18
C ASN A 270 -17.04 12.61 -17.92
N THR A 271 -17.22 12.61 -19.21
CA THR A 271 -17.13 13.80 -20.08
C THR A 271 -18.39 13.95 -20.91
N ALA A 272 -18.85 15.18 -21.10
CA ALA A 272 -19.93 15.47 -22.01
C ALA A 272 -19.53 15.03 -23.44
N GLY A 273 -20.29 14.12 -24.05
CA GLY A 273 -20.03 13.59 -25.39
C GLY A 273 -18.89 12.59 -25.53
N GLY A 274 -18.26 12.15 -24.40
CA GLY A 274 -17.16 11.17 -24.38
C GLY A 274 -17.57 9.80 -23.85
N LYS A 275 -16.57 8.89 -23.76
CA LYS A 275 -16.75 7.63 -23.06
C LYS A 275 -16.91 7.90 -21.57
N ASN A 276 -18.07 7.59 -21.04
CA ASN A 276 -18.36 7.71 -19.62
C ASN A 276 -18.12 6.38 -18.90
N ILE A 277 -17.86 6.45 -17.58
CA ILE A 277 -17.84 5.25 -16.75
C ILE A 277 -19.27 4.66 -16.75
N GLN A 278 -19.37 3.40 -17.14
CA GLN A 278 -20.64 2.68 -17.22
C GLN A 278 -20.72 1.64 -16.11
N ILE A 279 -21.92 1.50 -15.54
CA ILE A 279 -22.26 0.42 -14.62
C ILE A 279 -23.27 -0.47 -15.34
N SER A 280 -22.94 -1.75 -15.49
CA SER A 280 -23.84 -2.76 -16.01
C SER A 280 -24.45 -3.53 -14.85
N VAL A 281 -25.77 -3.57 -14.74
CA VAL A 281 -26.47 -4.24 -13.65
C VAL A 281 -27.38 -5.34 -14.20
N ILE A 282 -27.31 -6.50 -13.55
CA ILE A 282 -28.19 -7.65 -13.86
C ILE A 282 -29.11 -7.87 -12.65
N TYR A 283 -30.41 -7.86 -12.90
CA TYR A 283 -31.46 -8.07 -11.91
C TYR A 283 -32.12 -9.44 -12.10
N SER A 284 -32.58 -10.01 -11.00
CA SER A 284 -33.54 -11.13 -11.00
C SER A 284 -34.86 -10.67 -10.40
N LYS A 285 -35.93 -10.90 -11.13
CA LYS A 285 -37.30 -10.70 -10.65
C LYS A 285 -37.76 -11.96 -9.95
N PHE A 286 -38.23 -11.80 -8.72
CA PHE A 286 -38.95 -12.85 -8.04
C PHE A 286 -40.45 -12.62 -8.29
N TYR A 287 -41.02 -13.40 -9.19
CA TYR A 287 -42.47 -13.48 -9.26
C TYR A 287 -42.94 -14.20 -8.01
N GLY A 288 -43.57 -13.44 -7.08
CA GLY A 288 -44.17 -14.04 -5.89
C GLY A 288 -45.15 -15.12 -6.32
N ARG A 289 -45.07 -16.26 -5.62
CA ARG A 289 -46.12 -17.28 -5.69
C ARG A 289 -47.36 -16.80 -4.95
#